data_9028bbcf7682d0671251839b42dcc336
#
_entry.id   9028bbcf7682d0671251839b42dcc336
#
_cell.length_a   1.000
_cell.length_b   1.000
_cell.length_c   1.000
_cell.angle_alpha   90.00
_cell.angle_beta   90.00
_cell.angle_gamma   90.00
#
_symmetry.space_group_name_H-M   'P 1'
#
loop_
_entity.id
_entity.type
_entity.pdbx_description
1 polymer ?
#
loop_
_entity_poly.entity_id
_entity_poly.type
_entity_poly.pdbx_seq_one_letter_code
_entity_poly.pdbx_strand_id
1 'polypeptide(L)'
;MNFLSLFVLVPMVMLLGLWLAKGVKAVRGVMVVGSAALLALAIYLTIDFLGQRAAGNDAEMLYQASFTWFEPLKISYRTGVDGISVAMLLLSAIIVFTGTFASWRLNPNLKDYFLWFTLLSMGVFGFFISIDMFMMFMFYEIALIPMYLLIGVWGSGQKEYAAMKLTLMLMGGSAFLMVGIFGIFYGAGGETMNILDIANHTNGAHPIEFAQQCIWFPLTFIGFGVLGALFPFHTWSPDGHASAPTAVSMLHAGVLMKLGGYGCFRIAIFLMPEAANELNWIFLILTGISVVYGAMSACVQTDLKYINAYSSVSHCGLVLFGILMLTTSSTVGAVLQMLSHGLMTALFFALIGMIYGRTHTRNVNEMKGLMQIMPFLSVCFVIAGLANLGLPGLSGFVAEMTIFVGSFQNADTFHRVLTIMATCSIVVAAVYILRMVGRMLYGVCTDEHHKQLTDATWEERLAVICLIFAIAGLGLAPAWMSNLIDSSVAPIIETVKNAGPLVSSCNPFM
;
A
#
# COMPACT_ATOMS: atom_id res chain seq x y z
N MET A 1 23.75 16.30 -2.26
CA MET A 1 22.33 15.99 -1.97
C MET A 1 21.68 15.59 -3.28
N ASN A 2 21.04 14.44 -3.32
CA ASN A 2 20.38 13.94 -4.53
C ASN A 2 18.93 14.46 -4.58
N PHE A 3 18.38 14.55 -5.79
CA PHE A 3 16.99 14.91 -6.06
C PHE A 3 15.98 14.09 -5.21
N LEU A 4 16.21 12.77 -5.04
CA LEU A 4 15.35 11.90 -4.23
C LEU A 4 15.28 12.29 -2.76
N SER A 5 16.35 12.85 -2.21
CA SER A 5 16.36 13.32 -0.82
C SER A 5 15.33 14.43 -0.55
N LEU A 6 14.83 15.09 -1.60
CA LEU A 6 13.75 16.08 -1.46
C LEU A 6 12.45 15.47 -0.93
N PHE A 7 12.19 14.18 -1.20
CA PHE A 7 11.02 13.48 -0.64
C PHE A 7 11.07 13.33 0.90
N VAL A 8 12.23 13.43 1.50
CA VAL A 8 12.41 13.46 2.97
C VAL A 8 12.58 14.89 3.47
N LEU A 9 13.29 15.74 2.72
CA LEU A 9 13.56 17.13 3.12
C LEU A 9 12.32 18.00 3.12
N VAL A 10 11.44 17.87 2.10
CA VAL A 10 10.20 18.66 2.05
C VAL A 10 9.32 18.37 3.28
N PRO A 11 9.05 17.13 3.68
CA PRO A 11 8.37 16.85 4.94
C PRO A 11 9.11 17.38 6.17
N MET A 12 10.44 17.35 6.23
CA MET A 12 11.21 17.97 7.33
C MET A 12 10.97 19.48 7.41
N VAL A 13 11.00 20.16 6.27
CA VAL A 13 10.67 21.60 6.19
C VAL A 13 9.22 21.86 6.58
N MET A 14 8.28 20.99 6.17
CA MET A 14 6.89 21.06 6.60
C MET A 14 6.76 20.92 8.11
N LEU A 15 7.47 19.99 8.75
CA LEU A 15 7.48 19.80 10.21
C LEU A 15 7.97 21.08 10.93
N LEU A 16 9.06 21.68 10.45
CA LEU A 16 9.56 22.96 10.98
C LEU A 16 8.54 24.08 10.75
N GLY A 17 7.97 24.17 9.55
CA GLY A 17 6.92 25.14 9.23
C GLY A 17 5.68 25.00 10.11
N LEU A 18 5.22 23.78 10.35
CA LEU A 18 4.11 23.47 11.25
C LEU A 18 4.44 23.82 12.70
N TRP A 19 5.67 23.54 13.15
CA TRP A 19 6.10 23.89 14.51
C TRP A 19 6.08 25.39 14.74
N LEU A 20 6.49 26.18 13.76
CA LEU A 20 6.49 27.65 13.80
C LEU A 20 5.10 28.27 13.52
N ALA A 21 4.20 27.55 12.86
CA ALA A 21 2.90 28.06 12.45
C ALA A 21 2.03 28.46 13.64
N LYS A 22 1.49 29.66 13.59
CA LYS A 22 0.51 30.19 14.55
C LYS A 22 -0.86 30.32 13.89
N GLY A 23 -1.83 29.56 14.41
CA GLY A 23 -3.23 29.60 13.95
C GLY A 23 -3.52 28.63 12.79
N VAL A 24 -4.81 28.33 12.62
CA VAL A 24 -5.33 27.30 11.69
C VAL A 24 -5.00 27.62 10.23
N LYS A 25 -5.05 28.90 9.83
CA LYS A 25 -4.76 29.33 8.45
C LYS A 25 -3.31 29.05 8.05
N ALA A 26 -2.36 29.33 8.95
CA ALA A 26 -0.93 29.07 8.70
C ALA A 26 -0.65 27.55 8.62
N VAL A 27 -1.23 26.76 9.51
CA VAL A 27 -1.10 25.29 9.50
C VAL A 27 -1.62 24.71 8.17
N ARG A 28 -2.82 25.12 7.74
CA ARG A 28 -3.38 24.69 6.45
C ARG A 28 -2.53 25.14 5.27
N GLY A 29 -1.98 26.37 5.31
CA GLY A 29 -1.09 26.89 4.27
C GLY A 29 0.17 26.06 4.11
N VAL A 30 0.87 25.72 5.22
CA VAL A 30 2.05 24.85 5.20
C VAL A 30 1.71 23.47 4.61
N MET A 31 0.58 22.88 5.02
CA MET A 31 0.17 21.56 4.53
C MET A 31 -0.16 21.57 3.03
N VAL A 32 -0.89 22.55 2.55
CA VAL A 32 -1.23 22.65 1.13
C VAL A 32 0.01 22.85 0.26
N VAL A 33 0.87 23.80 0.65
CA VAL A 33 2.08 24.11 -0.12
C VAL A 33 3.03 22.91 -0.12
N GLY A 34 3.26 22.30 1.05
CA GLY A 34 4.17 21.17 1.18
C GLY A 34 3.66 19.91 0.46
N SER A 35 2.38 19.56 0.62
CA SER A 35 1.80 18.39 -0.07
C SER A 35 1.70 18.61 -1.58
N ALA A 36 1.42 19.83 -2.05
CA ALA A 36 1.44 20.16 -3.48
C ALA A 36 2.87 20.10 -4.04
N ALA A 37 3.87 20.54 -3.28
CA ALA A 37 5.28 20.41 -3.69
C ALA A 37 5.71 18.94 -3.80
N LEU A 38 5.29 18.06 -2.86
CA LEU A 38 5.54 16.62 -2.94
C LEU A 38 4.86 15.99 -4.15
N LEU A 39 3.61 16.38 -4.44
CA LEU A 39 2.89 15.91 -5.62
C LEU A 39 3.56 16.34 -6.91
N ALA A 40 3.95 17.61 -7.03
CA ALA A 40 4.68 18.12 -8.19
C ALA A 40 6.02 17.40 -8.38
N LEU A 41 6.74 17.13 -7.28
CA LEU A 41 8.00 16.39 -7.28
C LEU A 41 7.81 14.95 -7.77
N ALA A 42 6.75 14.27 -7.34
CA ALA A 42 6.43 12.90 -7.76
C ALA A 42 6.01 12.83 -9.24
N ILE A 43 5.23 13.80 -9.71
CA ILE A 43 4.86 13.91 -11.13
C ILE A 43 6.10 14.17 -11.97
N TYR A 44 6.96 15.11 -11.56
CA TYR A 44 8.22 15.40 -12.27
C TYR A 44 9.12 14.15 -12.34
N LEU A 45 9.30 13.45 -11.20
CA LEU A 45 10.08 12.21 -11.16
C LEU A 45 9.51 11.16 -12.13
N THR A 46 8.19 11.01 -12.18
CA THR A 46 7.54 10.05 -13.08
C THR A 46 7.78 10.38 -14.55
N ILE A 47 7.64 11.66 -14.92
CA ILE A 47 7.86 12.11 -16.31
C ILE A 47 9.32 11.94 -16.70
N ASP A 48 10.24 12.34 -15.82
CA ASP A 48 11.68 12.25 -16.10
C ASP A 48 12.15 10.79 -16.17
N PHE A 49 11.65 9.92 -15.28
CA PHE A 49 11.93 8.48 -15.28
C PHE A 49 11.49 7.84 -16.62
N LEU A 50 10.27 8.14 -17.08
CA LEU A 50 9.76 7.68 -18.38
C LEU A 50 10.63 8.20 -19.54
N GLY A 51 11.06 9.47 -19.46
CA GLY A 51 11.95 10.07 -20.44
C GLY A 51 13.31 9.37 -20.52
N GLN A 52 13.90 9.04 -19.36
CA GLN A 52 15.18 8.31 -19.29
C GLN A 52 15.06 6.89 -19.83
N ARG A 53 13.97 6.17 -19.50
CA ARG A 53 13.71 4.84 -20.08
C ARG A 53 13.50 4.89 -21.58
N ALA A 54 12.78 5.89 -22.09
CA ALA A 54 12.61 6.10 -23.53
C ALA A 54 13.92 6.47 -24.26
N ALA A 55 14.86 7.09 -23.54
CA ALA A 55 16.21 7.38 -24.06
C ALA A 55 17.18 6.18 -24.02
N GLY A 56 16.71 5.00 -23.55
CA GLY A 56 17.52 3.76 -23.49
C GLY A 56 18.39 3.63 -22.25
N ASN A 57 18.09 4.34 -21.16
CA ASN A 57 18.78 4.16 -19.89
C ASN A 57 18.14 2.98 -19.14
N ASP A 58 18.79 1.79 -19.21
CA ASP A 58 18.31 0.53 -18.64
C ASP A 58 18.91 0.23 -17.25
N ALA A 59 19.51 1.21 -16.57
CA ALA A 59 20.07 1.03 -15.22
C ALA A 59 18.98 0.50 -14.25
N GLU A 60 19.33 -0.48 -13.41
CA GLU A 60 18.41 -1.09 -12.45
C GLU A 60 17.76 -0.05 -11.54
N MET A 61 18.56 0.90 -11.05
CA MET A 61 18.09 2.02 -10.23
C MET A 61 18.62 3.34 -10.78
N LEU A 62 17.75 4.34 -10.85
CA LEU A 62 18.11 5.71 -11.22
C LEU A 62 18.30 6.59 -9.99
N TYR A 63 19.03 7.69 -10.15
CA TYR A 63 19.31 8.71 -9.12
C TYR A 63 19.96 8.15 -7.86
N GLN A 64 20.89 7.21 -8.02
CA GLN A 64 21.61 6.65 -6.88
C GLN A 64 22.48 7.69 -6.19
N ALA A 65 22.43 7.73 -4.87
CA ALA A 65 23.34 8.46 -4.01
C ALA A 65 23.56 7.68 -2.72
N SER A 66 24.77 7.79 -2.17
CA SER A 66 25.14 7.09 -0.95
C SER A 66 25.87 8.04 0.00
N PHE A 67 25.50 7.95 1.28
CA PHE A 67 26.18 8.61 2.37
C PHE A 67 26.28 7.63 3.55
N THR A 68 27.48 7.25 3.95
CA THR A 68 27.69 6.32 5.06
C THR A 68 27.25 6.95 6.37
N TRP A 69 26.32 6.29 7.06
CA TRP A 69 25.79 6.74 8.34
C TRP A 69 26.42 6.01 9.52
N PHE A 70 26.54 4.68 9.44
CA PHE A 70 27.12 3.87 10.51
C PHE A 70 28.02 2.77 9.94
N GLU A 71 29.32 3.07 9.91
CA GLU A 71 30.35 2.21 9.31
C GLU A 71 30.48 0.80 9.91
N PRO A 72 30.34 0.58 11.25
CA PRO A 72 30.50 -0.76 11.82
C PRO A 72 29.51 -1.82 11.30
N LEU A 73 28.30 -1.40 10.92
CA LEU A 73 27.27 -2.28 10.33
C LEU A 73 27.07 -1.99 8.82
N LYS A 74 27.96 -1.22 8.20
CA LYS A 74 27.88 -0.85 6.78
C LYS A 74 26.56 -0.20 6.37
N ILE A 75 25.90 0.47 7.33
CA ILE A 75 24.62 1.15 7.10
C ILE A 75 24.89 2.49 6.45
N SER A 76 24.19 2.72 5.34
CA SER A 76 24.35 3.96 4.57
C SER A 76 22.98 4.53 4.18
N TYR A 77 22.84 5.84 4.25
CA TYR A 77 21.73 6.50 3.59
C TYR A 77 21.94 6.40 2.08
N ARG A 78 21.36 5.38 1.50
CA ARG A 78 21.42 5.13 0.05
C ARG A 78 20.05 5.30 -0.55
N THR A 79 19.97 6.10 -1.58
CA THR A 79 18.73 6.36 -2.32
C THR A 79 18.87 5.87 -3.75
N GLY A 80 17.76 5.39 -4.28
CA GLY A 80 17.62 4.98 -5.67
C GLY A 80 16.16 4.65 -5.94
N VAL A 81 15.73 4.78 -7.18
CA VAL A 81 14.35 4.44 -7.58
C VAL A 81 14.36 3.65 -8.88
N ASP A 82 13.40 2.74 -8.94
CA ASP A 82 13.00 2.01 -10.14
C ASP A 82 11.53 2.30 -10.47
N GLY A 83 10.98 1.63 -11.47
CA GLY A 83 9.59 1.83 -11.87
C GLY A 83 8.59 1.51 -10.75
N ILE A 84 8.89 0.54 -9.88
CA ILE A 84 8.03 0.18 -8.74
C ILE A 84 8.03 1.30 -7.71
N SER A 85 9.22 1.78 -7.33
CA SER A 85 9.39 2.87 -6.37
C SER A 85 8.73 4.17 -6.86
N VAL A 86 8.89 4.51 -8.15
CA VAL A 86 8.27 5.69 -8.76
C VAL A 86 6.74 5.61 -8.69
N ALA A 87 6.15 4.44 -8.99
CA ALA A 87 4.71 4.24 -8.88
C ALA A 87 4.21 4.42 -7.43
N MET A 88 4.95 3.90 -6.45
CA MET A 88 4.60 4.03 -5.03
C MET A 88 4.79 5.45 -4.49
N LEU A 89 5.81 6.18 -4.95
CA LEU A 89 6.01 7.59 -4.61
C LEU A 89 4.90 8.48 -5.16
N LEU A 90 4.48 8.23 -6.41
CA LEU A 90 3.34 8.94 -7.02
C LEU A 90 2.04 8.68 -6.24
N LEU A 91 1.75 7.42 -5.90
CA LEU A 91 0.61 7.04 -5.07
C LEU A 91 0.63 7.78 -3.73
N SER A 92 1.78 7.75 -3.05
CA SER A 92 1.96 8.37 -1.73
C SER A 92 1.72 9.87 -1.78
N ALA A 93 2.24 10.55 -2.80
CA ALA A 93 2.09 12.00 -2.99
C ALA A 93 0.62 12.39 -3.25
N ILE A 94 -0.09 11.62 -4.08
CA ILE A 94 -1.53 11.84 -4.35
C ILE A 94 -2.34 11.69 -3.04
N ILE A 95 -2.06 10.64 -2.25
CA ILE A 95 -2.81 10.38 -1.01
C ILE A 95 -2.48 11.41 0.08
N VAL A 96 -1.23 11.84 0.23
CA VAL A 96 -0.86 12.90 1.19
C VAL A 96 -1.51 14.23 0.82
N PHE A 97 -1.53 14.58 -0.47
CA PHE A 97 -2.20 15.77 -0.96
C PHE A 97 -3.72 15.72 -0.70
N THR A 98 -4.39 14.67 -1.13
CA THR A 98 -5.85 14.52 -0.95
C THR A 98 -6.24 14.35 0.52
N GLY A 99 -5.41 13.69 1.33
CA GLY A 99 -5.57 13.55 2.78
C GLY A 99 -5.52 14.88 3.53
N THR A 100 -4.70 15.84 3.05
CA THR A 100 -4.67 17.20 3.59
C THR A 100 -6.04 17.87 3.49
N PHE A 101 -6.72 17.74 2.36
CA PHE A 101 -8.06 18.30 2.16
C PHE A 101 -9.15 17.49 2.87
N ALA A 102 -9.01 16.17 2.96
CA ALA A 102 -9.94 15.32 3.71
C ALA A 102 -9.94 15.61 5.22
N SER A 103 -8.84 16.14 5.77
CA SER A 103 -8.71 16.53 7.18
C SER A 103 -8.88 18.04 7.41
N TRP A 104 -9.40 18.81 6.43
CA TRP A 104 -9.47 20.27 6.47
C TRP A 104 -10.21 20.83 7.68
N ARG A 105 -11.28 20.16 8.11
CA ARG A 105 -12.17 20.61 9.19
C ARG A 105 -11.98 19.86 10.51
N LEU A 106 -10.88 19.13 10.65
CA LEU A 106 -10.62 18.36 11.87
C LEU A 106 -10.45 19.31 13.08
N ASN A 107 -11.12 19.02 14.17
CA ASN A 107 -10.99 19.65 15.48
C ASN A 107 -11.05 18.57 16.57
N PRO A 108 -10.36 18.71 17.72
CA PRO A 108 -9.39 19.73 18.11
C PRO A 108 -7.94 19.40 17.68
N ASN A 109 -7.01 20.33 17.98
CA ASN A 109 -5.55 20.14 17.83
C ASN A 109 -5.08 19.83 16.40
N LEU A 110 -5.59 20.57 15.42
CA LEU A 110 -5.24 20.41 14.01
C LEU A 110 -3.73 20.48 13.73
N LYS A 111 -2.98 21.32 14.47
CA LYS A 111 -1.53 21.47 14.32
C LYS A 111 -0.80 20.17 14.67
N ASP A 112 -1.10 19.60 15.83
CA ASP A 112 -0.43 18.38 16.30
C ASP A 112 -0.80 17.18 15.42
N TYR A 113 -2.05 17.14 14.95
CA TYR A 113 -2.49 16.14 13.98
C TYR A 113 -1.64 16.18 12.70
N PHE A 114 -1.46 17.36 12.11
CA PHE A 114 -0.67 17.49 10.89
C PHE A 114 0.84 17.30 11.11
N LEU A 115 1.38 17.58 12.31
CA LEU A 115 2.76 17.21 12.64
C LEU A 115 2.96 15.70 12.56
N TRP A 116 2.10 14.92 13.21
CA TRP A 116 2.19 13.45 13.16
C TRP A 116 1.87 12.88 11.79
N PHE A 117 0.91 13.45 11.07
CA PHE A 117 0.57 13.05 9.70
C PHE A 117 1.76 13.31 8.72
N THR A 118 2.45 14.42 8.88
CA THR A 118 3.65 14.75 8.07
C THR A 118 4.81 13.82 8.41
N LEU A 119 5.03 13.52 9.70
CA LEU A 119 6.07 12.57 10.11
C LEU A 119 5.79 11.16 9.58
N LEU A 120 4.54 10.73 9.61
CA LEU A 120 4.09 9.47 9.00
C LEU A 120 4.40 9.44 7.49
N SER A 121 4.05 10.50 6.76
CA SER A 121 4.32 10.57 5.32
C SER A 121 5.82 10.61 5.01
N MET A 122 6.65 11.25 5.86
CA MET A 122 8.11 11.24 5.72
C MET A 122 8.68 9.81 5.81
N GLY A 123 8.21 9.00 6.76
CA GLY A 123 8.59 7.60 6.87
C GLY A 123 8.24 6.80 5.61
N VAL A 124 7.05 7.01 5.07
CA VAL A 124 6.60 6.35 3.83
C VAL A 124 7.46 6.73 2.61
N PHE A 125 7.70 8.02 2.40
CA PHE A 125 8.57 8.47 1.30
C PHE A 125 9.99 7.97 1.45
N GLY A 126 10.55 8.05 2.67
CA GLY A 126 11.89 7.56 2.99
C GLY A 126 12.05 6.07 2.71
N PHE A 127 11.03 5.27 3.00
CA PHE A 127 11.03 3.84 2.72
C PHE A 127 11.16 3.55 1.21
N PHE A 128 10.35 4.18 0.36
CA PHE A 128 10.34 3.91 -1.08
C PHE A 128 11.55 4.43 -1.85
N ILE A 129 12.28 5.41 -1.32
CA ILE A 129 13.53 5.90 -1.94
C ILE A 129 14.76 5.15 -1.45
N SER A 130 14.67 4.38 -0.37
CA SER A 130 15.81 3.68 0.23
C SER A 130 16.13 2.39 -0.49
N ILE A 131 17.42 2.15 -0.75
CA ILE A 131 17.96 0.90 -1.29
C ILE A 131 18.91 0.20 -0.32
N ASP A 132 19.01 0.70 0.90
CA ASP A 132 19.69 0.06 2.04
C ASP A 132 18.64 -0.59 2.93
N MET A 133 18.79 -1.89 3.24
CA MET A 133 17.78 -2.66 3.99
C MET A 133 17.51 -2.08 5.37
N PHE A 134 18.55 -1.63 6.07
CA PHE A 134 18.39 -1.08 7.41
C PHE A 134 17.74 0.30 7.38
N MET A 135 18.07 1.14 6.41
CA MET A 135 17.41 2.44 6.24
C MET A 135 15.94 2.28 5.86
N MET A 136 15.58 1.29 5.02
CA MET A 136 14.18 0.95 4.76
C MET A 136 13.46 0.58 6.07
N PHE A 137 14.06 -0.27 6.88
CA PHE A 137 13.52 -0.66 8.18
C PHE A 137 13.36 0.56 9.12
N MET A 138 14.34 1.44 9.20
CA MET A 138 14.24 2.67 10.00
C MET A 138 13.09 3.57 9.57
N PHE A 139 12.90 3.79 8.27
CA PHE A 139 11.80 4.61 7.77
C PHE A 139 10.44 3.96 8.00
N TYR A 140 10.36 2.62 7.98
CA TYR A 140 9.18 1.90 8.41
C TYR A 140 8.84 2.15 9.88
N GLU A 141 9.84 2.07 10.79
CA GLU A 141 9.64 2.35 12.22
C GLU A 141 9.26 3.81 12.48
N ILE A 142 9.85 4.76 11.72
CA ILE A 142 9.46 6.18 11.79
C ILE A 142 7.98 6.37 11.43
N ALA A 143 7.43 5.58 10.51
CA ALA A 143 6.02 5.64 10.16
C ALA A 143 5.11 5.02 11.23
N LEU A 144 5.58 4.03 11.99
CA LEU A 144 4.78 3.30 12.96
C LEU A 144 4.39 4.15 14.19
N ILE A 145 5.32 4.93 14.74
CA ILE A 145 5.10 5.75 15.94
C ILE A 145 3.95 6.77 15.74
N PRO A 146 3.94 7.57 14.65
CA PRO A 146 2.84 8.48 14.38
C PRO A 146 1.48 7.79 14.27
N MET A 147 1.43 6.57 13.73
CA MET A 147 0.19 5.81 13.59
C MET A 147 -0.47 5.54 14.94
N TYR A 148 0.31 5.10 15.93
CA TYR A 148 -0.19 4.89 17.28
C TYR A 148 -0.85 6.16 17.85
N LEU A 149 -0.17 7.30 17.72
CA LEU A 149 -0.65 8.57 18.25
C LEU A 149 -1.88 9.10 17.48
N LEU A 150 -1.84 9.03 16.15
CA LEU A 150 -2.93 9.50 15.30
C LEU A 150 -4.23 8.72 15.57
N ILE A 151 -4.15 7.41 15.76
CA ILE A 151 -5.32 6.59 16.08
C ILE A 151 -5.74 6.78 17.54
N GLY A 152 -4.81 6.75 18.47
CA GLY A 152 -5.11 6.83 19.91
C GLY A 152 -5.72 8.17 20.33
N VAL A 153 -5.25 9.28 19.74
CA VAL A 153 -5.71 10.63 20.12
C VAL A 153 -6.95 11.04 19.30
N TRP A 154 -6.87 11.01 17.96
CA TRP A 154 -7.92 11.52 17.06
C TRP A 154 -8.84 10.44 16.49
N GLY A 155 -8.64 9.18 16.84
CA GLY A 155 -9.48 8.08 16.40
C GLY A 155 -10.89 8.09 17.02
N SER A 156 -11.73 7.16 16.56
CA SER A 156 -13.11 6.98 16.99
C SER A 156 -13.38 5.54 17.44
N GLY A 157 -14.44 5.34 18.24
CA GLY A 157 -14.79 4.01 18.77
C GLY A 157 -13.76 3.49 19.77
N GLN A 158 -13.37 2.23 19.63
CA GLN A 158 -12.37 1.58 20.50
C GLN A 158 -10.92 1.95 20.09
N LYS A 159 -10.65 3.25 19.97
CA LYS A 159 -9.42 3.79 19.42
C LYS A 159 -8.15 3.37 20.17
N GLU A 160 -8.20 3.29 21.49
CA GLU A 160 -7.05 2.90 22.32
C GLU A 160 -6.69 1.43 22.10
N TYR A 161 -7.69 0.54 22.10
CA TYR A 161 -7.50 -0.87 21.78
C TYR A 161 -6.95 -1.06 20.35
N ALA A 162 -7.54 -0.37 19.38
CA ALA A 162 -7.13 -0.46 17.98
C ALA A 162 -5.70 0.04 17.76
N ALA A 163 -5.32 1.17 18.38
CA ALA A 163 -3.98 1.72 18.33
C ALA A 163 -2.95 0.75 18.95
N MET A 164 -3.25 0.21 20.14
CA MET A 164 -2.36 -0.74 20.80
C MET A 164 -2.22 -2.04 20.02
N LYS A 165 -3.33 -2.63 19.56
CA LYS A 165 -3.32 -3.86 18.76
C LYS A 165 -2.52 -3.71 17.47
N LEU A 166 -2.75 -2.61 16.73
CA LEU A 166 -1.99 -2.29 15.52
C LEU A 166 -0.49 -2.21 15.82
N THR A 167 -0.12 -1.42 16.83
CA THR A 167 1.29 -1.20 17.15
C THR A 167 1.98 -2.48 17.58
N LEU A 168 1.37 -3.27 18.48
CA LEU A 168 1.97 -4.52 18.95
C LEU A 168 2.12 -5.55 17.82
N MET A 169 1.13 -5.66 16.92
CA MET A 169 1.22 -6.58 15.78
C MET A 169 2.30 -6.15 14.81
N LEU A 170 2.39 -4.84 14.48
CA LEU A 170 3.40 -4.34 13.56
C LEU A 170 4.81 -4.39 14.18
N MET A 171 4.97 -4.09 15.47
CA MET A 171 6.26 -4.29 16.17
C MET A 171 6.66 -5.76 16.25
N GLY A 172 5.71 -6.69 16.41
CA GLY A 172 5.99 -8.11 16.28
C GLY A 172 6.51 -8.47 14.89
N GLY A 173 5.89 -7.92 13.83
CA GLY A 173 6.37 -8.05 12.46
C GLY A 173 7.77 -7.45 12.25
N SER A 174 8.02 -6.26 12.81
CA SER A 174 9.32 -5.60 12.69
C SER A 174 10.44 -6.34 13.42
N ALA A 175 10.13 -7.05 14.51
CA ALA A 175 11.11 -7.93 15.16
C ALA A 175 11.54 -9.07 14.24
N PHE A 176 10.61 -9.72 13.53
CA PHE A 176 10.96 -10.71 12.51
C PHE A 176 11.79 -10.11 11.38
N LEU A 177 11.43 -8.88 10.92
CA LEU A 177 12.20 -8.17 9.90
C LEU A 177 13.63 -7.88 10.35
N MET A 178 13.83 -7.39 11.55
CA MET A 178 15.16 -7.07 12.07
C MET A 178 16.05 -8.31 12.07
N VAL A 179 15.53 -9.45 12.58
CA VAL A 179 16.26 -10.72 12.58
C VAL A 179 16.58 -11.16 11.15
N GLY A 180 15.59 -11.07 10.23
CA GLY A 180 15.77 -11.45 8.84
C GLY A 180 16.79 -10.56 8.11
N ILE A 181 16.75 -9.23 8.30
CA ILE A 181 17.70 -8.28 7.70
C ILE A 181 19.13 -8.56 8.15
N PHE A 182 19.37 -8.79 9.44
CA PHE A 182 20.69 -9.14 9.93
C PHE A 182 21.10 -10.54 9.47
N GLY A 183 20.16 -11.48 9.38
CA GLY A 183 20.42 -12.82 8.83
C GLY A 183 20.88 -12.75 7.37
N ILE A 184 20.22 -11.96 6.54
CA ILE A 184 20.62 -11.71 5.14
C ILE A 184 21.99 -11.02 5.10
N PHE A 185 22.20 -9.99 5.91
CA PHE A 185 23.46 -9.25 5.96
C PHE A 185 24.65 -10.17 6.26
N TYR A 186 24.59 -10.94 7.33
CA TYR A 186 25.67 -11.85 7.69
C TYR A 186 25.77 -13.05 6.73
N GLY A 187 24.65 -13.56 6.22
CA GLY A 187 24.63 -14.61 5.20
C GLY A 187 25.28 -14.20 3.88
N ALA A 188 25.20 -12.90 3.54
CA ALA A 188 25.88 -12.31 2.37
C ALA A 188 27.32 -11.85 2.63
N GLY A 189 27.94 -12.26 3.75
CA GLY A 189 29.32 -11.94 4.09
C GLY A 189 29.54 -10.70 4.97
N GLY A 190 28.50 -9.96 5.34
CA GLY A 190 28.57 -8.81 6.28
C GLY A 190 29.23 -7.56 5.71
N GLU A 191 29.34 -7.42 4.40
CA GLU A 191 30.07 -6.31 3.75
C GLU A 191 29.19 -5.12 3.38
N THR A 192 27.89 -5.34 3.15
CA THR A 192 26.98 -4.29 2.67
C THR A 192 25.54 -4.54 3.09
N MET A 193 24.78 -3.45 3.34
CA MET A 193 23.33 -3.45 3.51
C MET A 193 22.58 -3.04 2.23
N ASN A 194 23.30 -2.75 1.15
CA ASN A 194 22.68 -2.37 -0.12
C ASN A 194 22.05 -3.57 -0.82
N ILE A 195 20.78 -3.46 -1.14
CA ILE A 195 19.99 -4.51 -1.79
C ILE A 195 20.63 -4.95 -3.13
N LEU A 196 21.12 -4.01 -3.93
CA LEU A 196 21.72 -4.31 -5.24
C LEU A 196 23.06 -5.05 -5.09
N ASP A 197 23.90 -4.59 -4.16
CA ASP A 197 25.20 -5.24 -3.93
C ASP A 197 24.98 -6.67 -3.42
N ILE A 198 24.03 -6.89 -2.48
CA ILE A 198 23.68 -8.22 -1.98
C ILE A 198 23.14 -9.09 -3.11
N ALA A 199 22.22 -8.59 -3.93
CA ALA A 199 21.66 -9.34 -5.06
C ALA A 199 22.75 -9.75 -6.07
N ASN A 200 23.71 -8.86 -6.34
CA ASN A 200 24.86 -9.19 -7.20
C ASN A 200 25.80 -10.20 -6.57
N HIS A 201 26.02 -10.13 -5.26
CA HIS A 201 26.81 -11.14 -4.52
C HIS A 201 26.11 -12.50 -4.49
N THR A 202 24.80 -12.56 -4.27
CA THR A 202 24.03 -13.81 -4.23
C THR A 202 23.92 -14.49 -5.59
N ASN A 203 23.98 -13.73 -6.67
CA ASN A 203 23.98 -14.25 -8.04
C ASN A 203 25.42 -14.55 -8.55
N GLY A 204 26.47 -14.29 -7.74
CA GLY A 204 27.88 -14.37 -8.13
C GLY A 204 28.75 -15.18 -7.18
N ALA A 205 29.81 -14.54 -6.64
CA ALA A 205 30.91 -15.21 -5.94
C ALA A 205 30.58 -15.72 -4.52
N HIS A 206 29.58 -15.17 -3.86
CA HIS A 206 29.19 -15.54 -2.48
C HIS A 206 27.66 -15.60 -2.32
N PRO A 207 26.99 -16.62 -2.88
CA PRO A 207 25.55 -16.80 -2.70
C PRO A 207 25.24 -17.07 -1.22
N ILE A 208 24.13 -16.49 -0.72
CA ILE A 208 23.59 -16.92 0.57
C ILE A 208 23.24 -18.40 0.46
N GLU A 209 23.79 -19.22 1.33
CA GLU A 209 23.57 -20.65 1.32
C GLU A 209 22.06 -20.98 1.39
N PHE A 210 21.58 -21.93 0.59
CA PHE A 210 20.18 -22.31 0.53
C PHE A 210 19.56 -22.60 1.91
N ALA A 211 20.29 -23.29 2.77
CA ALA A 211 19.85 -23.57 4.14
C ALA A 211 19.59 -22.28 4.95
N GLN A 212 20.39 -21.25 4.74
CA GLN A 212 20.20 -19.95 5.36
C GLN A 212 19.03 -19.18 4.71
N GLN A 213 18.89 -19.24 3.38
CA GLN A 213 17.72 -18.65 2.70
C GLN A 213 16.42 -19.25 3.23
N CYS A 214 16.35 -20.57 3.50
CA CYS A 214 15.18 -21.23 4.07
C CYS A 214 14.80 -20.75 5.49
N ILE A 215 15.74 -20.12 6.22
CA ILE A 215 15.47 -19.51 7.53
C ILE A 215 15.06 -18.04 7.38
N TRP A 216 15.83 -17.28 6.62
CA TRP A 216 15.65 -15.82 6.54
C TRP A 216 14.49 -15.40 5.63
N PHE A 217 14.18 -16.17 4.59
CA PHE A 217 13.04 -15.89 3.69
C PHE A 217 11.70 -15.90 4.44
N PRO A 218 11.32 -16.94 5.19
CA PRO A 218 10.07 -16.92 5.95
C PRO A 218 9.99 -15.79 6.97
N LEU A 219 11.09 -15.48 7.66
CA LEU A 219 11.12 -14.41 8.67
C LEU A 219 10.90 -13.03 8.02
N THR A 220 11.59 -12.73 6.94
CA THR A 220 11.42 -11.49 6.18
C THR A 220 10.05 -11.40 5.51
N PHE A 221 9.59 -12.49 4.91
CA PHE A 221 8.30 -12.52 4.24
C PHE A 221 7.13 -12.35 5.23
N ILE A 222 7.17 -13.03 6.39
CA ILE A 222 6.17 -12.86 7.46
C ILE A 222 6.25 -11.44 8.02
N GLY A 223 7.44 -10.92 8.29
CA GLY A 223 7.61 -9.59 8.84
C GLY A 223 6.98 -8.50 7.98
N PHE A 224 7.26 -8.49 6.68
CA PHE A 224 6.58 -7.60 5.73
C PHE A 224 5.11 -8.01 5.49
N GLY A 225 4.81 -9.29 5.51
CA GLY A 225 3.46 -9.83 5.36
C GLY A 225 2.52 -9.40 6.48
N VAL A 226 3.00 -9.27 7.72
CA VAL A 226 2.22 -8.67 8.83
C VAL A 226 1.75 -7.27 8.45
N LEU A 227 2.64 -6.44 7.90
CA LEU A 227 2.30 -5.10 7.43
C LEU A 227 1.34 -5.15 6.22
N GLY A 228 1.51 -6.13 5.33
CA GLY A 228 0.61 -6.40 4.19
C GLY A 228 -0.70 -7.10 4.58
N ALA A 229 -0.99 -7.26 5.86
CA ALA A 229 -2.17 -7.97 6.38
C ALA A 229 -2.31 -9.42 5.89
N LEU A 230 -1.20 -10.16 5.85
CA LEU A 230 -1.17 -11.59 5.56
C LEU A 230 -1.92 -12.40 6.62
N PHE A 231 -2.78 -13.34 6.20
CA PHE A 231 -3.38 -14.31 7.13
C PHE A 231 -2.29 -15.21 7.78
N PRO A 232 -2.33 -15.46 9.10
CA PRO A 232 -3.34 -15.06 10.07
C PRO A 232 -3.07 -13.70 10.77
N PHE A 233 -2.03 -12.97 10.39
CA PHE A 233 -1.55 -11.75 11.06
C PHE A 233 -2.30 -10.46 10.64
N HIS A 234 -3.45 -10.57 10.00
CA HIS A 234 -4.23 -9.46 9.42
C HIS A 234 -5.15 -8.74 10.42
N THR A 235 -5.37 -9.29 11.61
CA THR A 235 -6.47 -8.87 12.50
C THR A 235 -6.36 -7.44 13.05
N TRP A 236 -5.18 -6.84 13.01
CA TRP A 236 -4.95 -5.45 13.38
C TRP A 236 -5.52 -4.45 12.35
N SER A 237 -5.55 -4.86 11.08
CA SER A 237 -5.90 -3.98 9.97
C SER A 237 -7.36 -3.51 10.01
N PRO A 238 -8.39 -4.37 10.16
CA PRO A 238 -9.77 -3.90 10.27
C PRO A 238 -10.01 -2.97 11.45
N ASP A 239 -9.49 -3.29 12.63
CA ASP A 239 -9.67 -2.47 13.83
C ASP A 239 -8.95 -1.12 13.71
N GLY A 240 -7.71 -1.15 13.18
CA GLY A 240 -6.90 0.04 12.95
C GLY A 240 -7.57 1.01 11.96
N HIS A 241 -8.05 0.52 10.81
CA HIS A 241 -8.73 1.35 9.82
C HIS A 241 -10.08 1.90 10.28
N ALA A 242 -10.86 1.07 10.97
CA ALA A 242 -12.18 1.49 11.45
C ALA A 242 -12.07 2.58 12.52
N SER A 243 -11.03 2.55 13.34
CA SER A 243 -10.82 3.51 14.44
C SER A 243 -10.07 4.77 13.99
N ALA A 244 -9.21 4.70 12.96
CA ALA A 244 -8.38 5.82 12.53
C ALA A 244 -9.19 7.00 11.98
N PRO A 245 -8.68 8.26 12.11
CA PRO A 245 -9.22 9.41 11.41
C PRO A 245 -9.19 9.23 9.88
N THR A 246 -10.07 9.90 9.16
CA THR A 246 -10.28 9.70 7.71
C THR A 246 -8.99 9.72 6.89
N ALA A 247 -8.19 10.79 6.93
CA ALA A 247 -6.96 10.86 6.13
C ALA A 247 -5.89 9.88 6.60
N VAL A 248 -5.87 9.53 7.89
CA VAL A 248 -5.00 8.47 8.41
C VAL A 248 -5.41 7.11 7.84
N SER A 249 -6.71 6.79 7.78
CA SER A 249 -7.21 5.58 7.13
C SER A 249 -6.87 5.56 5.63
N MET A 250 -6.96 6.72 4.95
CA MET A 250 -6.56 6.87 3.53
C MET A 250 -5.08 6.53 3.34
N LEU A 251 -4.18 7.10 4.15
CA LEU A 251 -2.73 6.88 4.03
C LEU A 251 -2.34 5.47 4.50
N HIS A 252 -2.97 4.98 5.55
CA HIS A 252 -2.70 3.66 6.10
C HIS A 252 -3.08 2.55 5.13
N ALA A 253 -4.34 2.48 4.73
CA ALA A 253 -4.80 1.48 3.77
C ALA A 253 -4.26 1.73 2.36
N GLY A 254 -4.14 3.00 1.98
CA GLY A 254 -3.69 3.40 0.65
C GLY A 254 -2.21 3.16 0.40
N VAL A 255 -1.33 3.37 1.38
CA VAL A 255 0.13 3.34 1.20
C VAL A 255 0.84 2.41 2.17
N LEU A 256 0.61 2.52 3.49
CA LEU A 256 1.38 1.76 4.49
C LEU A 256 1.32 0.25 4.27
N MET A 257 0.14 -0.31 3.99
CA MET A 257 0.03 -1.74 3.68
C MET A 257 0.83 -2.16 2.44
N LYS A 258 1.13 -1.22 1.51
CA LYS A 258 1.93 -1.48 0.30
C LYS A 258 3.41 -1.57 0.58
N LEU A 259 3.90 -0.96 1.69
CA LEU A 259 5.26 -1.20 2.16
C LEU A 259 5.49 -2.70 2.40
N GLY A 260 4.47 -3.42 2.89
CA GLY A 260 4.50 -4.88 3.05
C GLY A 260 4.70 -5.62 1.73
N GLY A 261 3.87 -5.35 0.72
CA GLY A 261 4.00 -5.97 -0.61
C GLY A 261 5.32 -5.62 -1.29
N TYR A 262 5.71 -4.34 -1.23
CA TYR A 262 6.99 -3.87 -1.77
C TYR A 262 8.18 -4.58 -1.09
N GLY A 263 8.18 -4.66 0.25
CA GLY A 263 9.25 -5.31 1.01
C GLY A 263 9.32 -6.82 0.78
N CYS A 264 8.18 -7.51 0.69
CA CYS A 264 8.13 -8.93 0.32
C CYS A 264 8.80 -9.18 -1.05
N PHE A 265 8.52 -8.33 -2.04
CA PHE A 265 9.10 -8.47 -3.37
C PHE A 265 10.58 -8.06 -3.39
N ARG A 266 10.89 -6.86 -2.88
CA ARG A 266 12.21 -6.25 -2.98
C ARG A 266 13.28 -6.87 -2.09
N ILE A 267 12.90 -7.40 -0.93
CA ILE A 267 13.86 -7.99 0.03
C ILE A 267 13.71 -9.51 0.06
N ALA A 268 12.51 -10.02 0.36
CA ALA A 268 12.37 -11.45 0.55
C ALA A 268 12.61 -12.24 -0.75
N ILE A 269 11.89 -11.92 -1.82
CA ILE A 269 11.97 -12.68 -3.08
C ILE A 269 13.25 -12.36 -3.86
N PHE A 270 13.61 -11.07 -3.99
CA PHE A 270 14.74 -10.66 -4.81
C PHE A 270 16.10 -11.13 -4.26
N LEU A 271 16.27 -11.09 -2.92
CA LEU A 271 17.54 -11.46 -2.28
C LEU A 271 17.66 -12.96 -1.97
N MET A 272 16.55 -13.70 -1.94
CA MET A 272 16.49 -15.12 -1.60
C MET A 272 15.70 -15.92 -2.64
N PRO A 273 16.14 -15.91 -3.91
CA PRO A 273 15.36 -16.47 -5.00
C PRO A 273 15.16 -18.00 -4.93
N GLU A 274 16.13 -18.75 -4.41
CA GLU A 274 16.03 -20.20 -4.27
C GLU A 274 14.96 -20.57 -3.23
N ALA A 275 14.98 -19.94 -2.05
CA ALA A 275 13.98 -20.17 -1.02
C ALA A 275 12.59 -19.65 -1.46
N ALA A 276 12.54 -18.58 -2.25
CA ALA A 276 11.29 -18.08 -2.82
C ALA A 276 10.66 -19.12 -3.75
N ASN A 277 11.44 -19.79 -4.60
CA ASN A 277 10.94 -20.87 -5.46
C ASN A 277 10.46 -22.09 -4.65
N GLU A 278 11.20 -22.49 -3.63
CA GLU A 278 10.94 -23.73 -2.89
C GLU A 278 9.80 -23.57 -1.87
N LEU A 279 9.69 -22.42 -1.18
CA LEU A 279 8.75 -22.21 -0.08
C LEU A 279 7.51 -21.41 -0.48
N ASN A 280 7.38 -20.95 -1.73
CA ASN A 280 6.27 -20.13 -2.18
C ASN A 280 4.89 -20.78 -1.96
N TRP A 281 4.79 -22.10 -2.08
CA TRP A 281 3.53 -22.84 -1.93
C TRP A 281 2.87 -22.63 -0.56
N ILE A 282 3.67 -22.52 0.52
CA ILE A 282 3.18 -22.26 1.88
C ILE A 282 2.50 -20.88 1.91
N PHE A 283 3.20 -19.87 1.40
CA PHE A 283 2.71 -18.49 1.41
C PHE A 283 1.59 -18.27 0.40
N LEU A 284 1.56 -19.01 -0.72
CA LEU A 284 0.44 -19.00 -1.67
C LEU A 284 -0.85 -19.49 -1.02
N ILE A 285 -0.80 -20.53 -0.19
CA ILE A 285 -1.97 -20.99 0.57
C ILE A 285 -2.43 -19.88 1.54
N LEU A 286 -1.52 -19.29 2.31
CA LEU A 286 -1.86 -18.23 3.27
C LEU A 286 -2.44 -16.99 2.60
N THR A 287 -1.87 -16.57 1.47
CA THR A 287 -2.38 -15.43 0.69
C THR A 287 -3.70 -15.75 0.01
N GLY A 288 -3.88 -16.95 -0.52
CA GLY A 288 -5.16 -17.42 -1.05
C GLY A 288 -6.28 -17.38 0.01
N ILE A 289 -5.96 -17.83 1.25
CA ILE A 289 -6.88 -17.69 2.39
C ILE A 289 -7.17 -16.21 2.68
N SER A 290 -6.15 -15.33 2.68
CA SER A 290 -6.35 -13.89 2.90
C SER A 290 -7.34 -13.29 1.90
N VAL A 291 -7.22 -13.65 0.62
CA VAL A 291 -8.09 -13.16 -0.47
C VAL A 291 -9.55 -13.56 -0.21
N VAL A 292 -9.81 -14.83 -0.01
CA VAL A 292 -11.18 -15.36 0.15
C VAL A 292 -11.77 -14.95 1.50
N TYR A 293 -11.01 -15.12 2.58
CA TYR A 293 -11.44 -14.77 3.93
C TYR A 293 -11.75 -13.28 4.07
N GLY A 294 -10.87 -12.41 3.53
CA GLY A 294 -11.09 -10.96 3.58
C GLY A 294 -12.38 -10.55 2.88
N ALA A 295 -12.63 -11.08 1.66
CA ALA A 295 -13.86 -10.82 0.91
C ALA A 295 -15.12 -11.34 1.63
N MET A 296 -15.09 -12.57 2.16
CA MET A 296 -16.21 -13.15 2.92
C MET A 296 -16.48 -12.38 4.20
N SER A 297 -15.44 -11.95 4.90
CA SER A 297 -15.58 -11.13 6.12
C SER A 297 -16.20 -9.77 5.82
N ALA A 298 -15.84 -9.12 4.70
CA ALA A 298 -16.48 -7.89 4.26
C ALA A 298 -17.98 -8.03 4.01
N CYS A 299 -18.42 -9.21 3.51
CA CYS A 299 -19.84 -9.49 3.27
C CYS A 299 -20.72 -9.46 4.52
N VAL A 300 -20.20 -9.85 5.68
CA VAL A 300 -20.97 -9.94 6.92
C VAL A 300 -20.96 -8.66 7.73
N GLN A 301 -20.11 -7.69 7.39
CA GLN A 301 -20.03 -6.42 8.08
C GLN A 301 -21.23 -5.50 7.74
N THR A 302 -21.56 -4.65 8.73
CA THR A 302 -22.60 -3.60 8.59
C THR A 302 -22.02 -2.20 8.75
N ASP A 303 -20.83 -2.06 9.31
CA ASP A 303 -20.11 -0.79 9.43
C ASP A 303 -19.29 -0.54 8.16
N LEU A 304 -19.48 0.63 7.54
CA LEU A 304 -18.81 1.03 6.30
C LEU A 304 -17.29 0.95 6.37
N LYS A 305 -16.69 1.36 7.49
CA LYS A 305 -15.24 1.32 7.65
C LYS A 305 -14.73 -0.12 7.75
N TYR A 306 -15.45 -1.00 8.45
CA TYR A 306 -15.10 -2.42 8.55
C TYR A 306 -15.26 -3.14 7.21
N ILE A 307 -16.32 -2.84 6.42
CA ILE A 307 -16.50 -3.39 5.07
C ILE A 307 -15.26 -3.06 4.22
N ASN A 308 -14.88 -1.79 4.16
CA ASN A 308 -13.73 -1.36 3.38
C ASN A 308 -12.40 -1.91 3.92
N ALA A 309 -12.25 -2.03 5.22
CA ALA A 309 -11.05 -2.56 5.85
C ALA A 309 -10.84 -4.06 5.55
N TYR A 310 -11.89 -4.88 5.63
CA TYR A 310 -11.80 -6.29 5.23
C TYR A 310 -11.63 -6.47 3.72
N SER A 311 -12.24 -5.59 2.90
CA SER A 311 -11.93 -5.51 1.47
C SER A 311 -10.44 -5.26 1.24
N SER A 312 -9.82 -4.39 2.03
CA SER A 312 -8.38 -4.12 1.94
C SER A 312 -7.52 -5.34 2.31
N VAL A 313 -7.94 -6.16 3.28
CA VAL A 313 -7.26 -7.45 3.58
C VAL A 313 -7.30 -8.37 2.36
N SER A 314 -8.45 -8.47 1.68
CA SER A 314 -8.60 -9.28 0.47
C SER A 314 -7.70 -8.81 -0.66
N HIS A 315 -7.72 -7.52 -0.98
CA HIS A 315 -6.90 -6.96 -2.08
C HIS A 315 -5.40 -6.97 -1.78
N CYS A 316 -4.98 -6.75 -0.53
CA CYS A 316 -3.57 -6.89 -0.14
C CYS A 316 -3.13 -8.36 -0.16
N GLY A 317 -4.02 -9.28 0.22
CA GLY A 317 -3.81 -10.71 0.01
C GLY A 317 -3.58 -11.05 -1.46
N LEU A 318 -4.37 -10.43 -2.37
CA LEU A 318 -4.22 -10.61 -3.82
C LEU A 318 -2.90 -10.03 -4.35
N VAL A 319 -2.40 -8.93 -3.79
CA VAL A 319 -1.07 -8.40 -4.11
C VAL A 319 0.01 -9.43 -3.77
N LEU A 320 0.03 -9.93 -2.53
CA LEU A 320 1.02 -10.92 -2.11
C LEU A 320 0.88 -12.22 -2.89
N PHE A 321 -0.33 -12.66 -3.19
CA PHE A 321 -0.61 -13.80 -4.05
C PHE A 321 -0.02 -13.62 -5.45
N GLY A 322 -0.25 -12.46 -6.08
CA GLY A 322 0.27 -12.15 -7.41
C GLY A 322 1.79 -12.14 -7.49
N ILE A 323 2.46 -11.63 -6.44
CA ILE A 323 3.92 -11.63 -6.32
C ILE A 323 4.46 -13.07 -6.22
N LEU A 324 3.83 -13.91 -5.41
CA LEU A 324 4.25 -15.30 -5.17
C LEU A 324 4.00 -16.25 -6.35
N MET A 325 3.19 -15.84 -7.33
CA MET A 325 3.04 -16.61 -8.57
C MET A 325 4.30 -16.63 -9.43
N LEU A 326 5.28 -15.79 -9.13
CA LEU A 326 6.61 -15.72 -9.75
C LEU A 326 6.58 -15.65 -11.28
N THR A 327 5.53 -15.06 -11.85
CA THR A 327 5.44 -14.73 -13.27
C THR A 327 5.53 -13.22 -13.45
N THR A 328 6.18 -12.77 -14.52
CA THR A 328 6.33 -11.33 -14.80
C THR A 328 4.97 -10.63 -14.86
N SER A 329 4.02 -11.19 -15.61
CA SER A 329 2.69 -10.60 -15.75
C SER A 329 1.94 -10.52 -14.41
N SER A 330 1.96 -11.59 -13.59
CA SER A 330 1.27 -11.55 -12.28
C SER A 330 1.91 -10.56 -11.32
N THR A 331 3.23 -10.45 -11.33
CA THR A 331 3.96 -9.49 -10.45
C THR A 331 3.73 -8.05 -10.91
N VAL A 332 3.74 -7.76 -12.22
CA VAL A 332 3.34 -6.44 -12.75
C VAL A 332 1.91 -6.11 -12.34
N GLY A 333 0.99 -7.07 -12.46
CA GLY A 333 -0.39 -6.95 -11.98
C GLY A 333 -0.47 -6.67 -10.48
N ALA A 334 0.37 -7.31 -9.67
CA ALA A 334 0.42 -7.09 -8.23
C ALA A 334 0.87 -5.66 -7.87
N VAL A 335 1.87 -5.11 -8.56
CA VAL A 335 2.30 -3.71 -8.37
C VAL A 335 1.21 -2.74 -8.84
N LEU A 336 0.57 -3.02 -9.98
CA LEU A 336 -0.59 -2.25 -10.44
C LEU A 336 -1.74 -2.32 -9.40
N GLN A 337 -1.93 -3.47 -8.74
CA GLN A 337 -2.93 -3.63 -7.69
C GLN A 337 -2.55 -2.84 -6.43
N MET A 338 -1.28 -2.75 -6.07
CA MET A 338 -0.85 -1.85 -4.99
C MET A 338 -1.26 -0.41 -5.28
N LEU A 339 -1.03 0.07 -6.50
CA LEU A 339 -1.37 1.42 -6.93
C LEU A 339 -2.89 1.63 -7.00
N SER A 340 -3.60 0.75 -7.70
CA SER A 340 -5.05 0.82 -7.89
C SER A 340 -5.83 0.73 -6.58
N HIS A 341 -5.54 -0.30 -5.77
CA HIS A 341 -6.16 -0.47 -4.46
C HIS A 341 -5.85 0.71 -3.53
N GLY A 342 -4.62 1.26 -3.61
CA GLY A 342 -4.25 2.44 -2.83
C GLY A 342 -5.15 3.64 -3.12
N LEU A 343 -5.33 4.00 -4.38
CA LEU A 343 -6.18 5.11 -4.82
C LEU A 343 -7.67 4.87 -4.49
N MET A 344 -8.16 3.67 -4.81
CA MET A 344 -9.54 3.26 -4.58
C MET A 344 -9.91 3.29 -3.10
N THR A 345 -9.05 2.72 -2.25
CA THR A 345 -9.29 2.66 -0.81
C THR A 345 -9.22 4.04 -0.17
N ALA A 346 -8.30 4.90 -0.64
CA ALA A 346 -8.25 6.30 -0.21
C ALA A 346 -9.54 7.04 -0.57
N LEU A 347 -10.07 6.83 -1.78
CA LEU A 347 -11.35 7.40 -2.19
C LEU A 347 -12.50 6.92 -1.30
N PHE A 348 -12.57 5.60 -1.04
CA PHE A 348 -13.61 5.05 -0.18
C PHE A 348 -13.55 5.61 1.24
N PHE A 349 -12.39 5.62 1.88
CA PHE A 349 -12.26 6.17 3.23
C PHE A 349 -12.57 7.66 3.28
N ALA A 350 -12.17 8.44 2.26
CA ALA A 350 -12.53 9.84 2.14
C ALA A 350 -14.06 10.02 2.13
N LEU A 351 -14.76 9.28 1.25
CA LEU A 351 -16.21 9.34 1.12
C LEU A 351 -16.95 8.87 2.38
N ILE A 352 -16.50 7.75 2.99
CA ILE A 352 -17.04 7.25 4.26
C ILE A 352 -16.86 8.30 5.36
N GLY A 353 -15.70 8.95 5.43
CA GLY A 353 -15.44 10.00 6.41
C GLY A 353 -16.34 11.22 6.21
N MET A 354 -16.57 11.63 4.96
CA MET A 354 -17.45 12.75 4.61
C MET A 354 -18.93 12.45 4.93
N ILE A 355 -19.39 11.22 4.64
CA ILE A 355 -20.75 10.76 4.99
C ILE A 355 -20.89 10.70 6.51
N TYR A 356 -19.94 10.06 7.21
CA TYR A 356 -19.96 9.97 8.66
C TYR A 356 -19.95 11.32 9.37
N GLY A 357 -19.18 12.29 8.86
CA GLY A 357 -19.14 13.64 9.40
C GLY A 357 -20.49 14.39 9.33
N ARG A 358 -21.43 13.90 8.53
CA ARG A 358 -22.78 14.45 8.36
C ARG A 358 -23.85 13.61 9.05
N THR A 359 -23.82 12.29 8.83
CA THR A 359 -24.85 11.37 9.32
C THR A 359 -24.60 10.90 10.76
N HIS A 360 -23.38 11.05 11.26
CA HIS A 360 -22.91 10.53 12.55
C HIS A 360 -23.11 9.02 12.76
N THR A 361 -23.48 8.29 11.69
CA THR A 361 -23.55 6.82 11.70
C THR A 361 -22.68 6.22 10.58
N ARG A 362 -22.20 5.00 10.79
CA ARG A 362 -21.47 4.20 9.80
C ARG A 362 -22.22 2.92 9.46
N ASN A 363 -23.36 2.69 10.10
CA ASN A 363 -24.16 1.49 9.87
C ASN A 363 -24.97 1.62 8.58
N VAL A 364 -24.70 0.75 7.62
CA VAL A 364 -25.37 0.71 6.32
C VAL A 364 -26.89 0.55 6.44
N ASN A 365 -27.37 -0.11 7.50
CA ASN A 365 -28.81 -0.35 7.68
C ASN A 365 -29.57 0.89 8.19
N GLU A 366 -28.87 1.88 8.74
CA GLU A 366 -29.45 3.13 9.25
C GLU A 366 -29.51 4.24 8.19
N MET A 367 -28.89 4.02 7.03
CA MET A 367 -28.82 5.00 5.95
C MET A 367 -29.66 4.53 4.76
N LYS A 368 -30.55 5.38 4.25
CA LYS A 368 -31.33 5.13 3.04
C LYS A 368 -31.55 6.43 2.26
N GLY A 369 -31.59 6.31 0.93
CA GLY A 369 -31.98 7.41 0.06
C GLY A 369 -30.96 8.56 -0.02
N LEU A 370 -29.68 8.32 0.30
CA LEU A 370 -28.65 9.37 0.31
C LEU A 370 -28.41 9.98 -1.08
N MET A 371 -28.77 9.27 -2.17
CA MET A 371 -28.67 9.80 -3.53
C MET A 371 -29.49 11.08 -3.75
N GLN A 372 -30.63 11.20 -3.08
CA GLN A 372 -31.51 12.38 -3.18
C GLN A 372 -31.00 13.57 -2.36
N ILE A 373 -30.24 13.30 -1.29
CA ILE A 373 -29.80 14.30 -0.31
C ILE A 373 -28.39 14.82 -0.65
N MET A 374 -27.48 13.91 -0.96
CA MET A 374 -26.07 14.17 -1.23
C MET A 374 -25.67 13.57 -2.59
N PRO A 375 -26.18 14.11 -3.72
CA PRO A 375 -25.99 13.50 -5.04
C PRO A 375 -24.51 13.39 -5.45
N PHE A 376 -23.69 14.41 -5.19
CA PHE A 376 -22.27 14.37 -5.54
C PHE A 376 -21.53 13.24 -4.78
N LEU A 377 -21.66 13.20 -3.44
CA LEU A 377 -21.03 12.16 -2.63
C LEU A 377 -21.51 10.76 -3.03
N SER A 378 -22.81 10.63 -3.32
CA SER A 378 -23.40 9.35 -3.70
C SER A 378 -22.90 8.85 -5.06
N VAL A 379 -22.82 9.71 -6.07
CA VAL A 379 -22.26 9.34 -7.39
C VAL A 379 -20.78 8.94 -7.24
N CYS A 380 -19.99 9.71 -6.49
CA CYS A 380 -18.59 9.39 -6.24
C CYS A 380 -18.44 8.06 -5.47
N PHE A 381 -19.37 7.77 -4.54
CA PHE A 381 -19.40 6.49 -3.80
C PHE A 381 -19.72 5.29 -4.72
N VAL A 382 -20.61 5.47 -5.70
CA VAL A 382 -20.84 4.45 -6.74
C VAL A 382 -19.58 4.23 -7.57
N ILE A 383 -18.89 5.30 -8.01
CA ILE A 383 -17.64 5.18 -8.77
C ILE A 383 -16.58 4.41 -7.95
N ALA A 384 -16.43 4.74 -6.67
CA ALA A 384 -15.53 4.03 -5.77
C ALA A 384 -15.89 2.54 -5.65
N GLY A 385 -17.19 2.23 -5.55
CA GLY A 385 -17.69 0.85 -5.55
C GLY A 385 -17.38 0.09 -6.83
N LEU A 386 -17.60 0.72 -7.98
CA LEU A 386 -17.30 0.13 -9.29
C LEU A 386 -15.80 -0.08 -9.49
N ALA A 387 -14.96 0.82 -8.96
CA ALA A 387 -13.51 0.66 -8.96
C ALA A 387 -13.06 -0.55 -8.11
N ASN A 388 -13.70 -0.77 -6.95
CA ASN A 388 -13.45 -1.92 -6.09
C ASN A 388 -13.91 -3.25 -6.71
N LEU A 389 -14.94 -3.21 -7.56
CA LEU A 389 -15.41 -4.37 -8.31
C LEU A 389 -14.52 -4.76 -9.49
N GLY A 390 -13.51 -3.97 -9.79
CA GLY A 390 -12.72 -4.17 -10.99
C GLY A 390 -13.53 -3.98 -12.28
N LEU A 391 -14.35 -2.92 -12.37
CA LEU A 391 -15.10 -2.63 -13.58
C LEU A 391 -14.17 -2.15 -14.71
N PRO A 392 -14.29 -2.66 -15.96
CA PRO A 392 -13.53 -2.16 -17.11
C PRO A 392 -13.62 -0.63 -17.28
N GLY A 393 -12.47 0.00 -17.51
CA GLY A 393 -12.33 1.46 -17.57
C GLY A 393 -11.85 2.11 -16.27
N LEU A 394 -11.78 1.34 -15.17
CA LEU A 394 -11.21 1.77 -13.89
C LEU A 394 -9.95 0.93 -13.57
N SER A 395 -9.07 1.48 -12.74
CA SER A 395 -7.74 0.90 -12.47
C SER A 395 -7.78 -0.51 -11.88
N GLY A 396 -8.82 -0.86 -11.09
CA GLY A 396 -8.98 -2.18 -10.47
C GLY A 396 -9.04 -3.32 -11.49
N PHE A 397 -9.78 -3.14 -12.56
CA PHE A 397 -9.90 -4.15 -13.61
C PHE A 397 -8.54 -4.53 -14.22
N VAL A 398 -7.76 -3.52 -14.59
CA VAL A 398 -6.45 -3.74 -15.22
C VAL A 398 -5.53 -4.54 -14.30
N ALA A 399 -5.48 -4.15 -13.04
CA ALA A 399 -4.60 -4.78 -12.05
C ALA A 399 -5.01 -6.24 -11.78
N GLU A 400 -6.29 -6.50 -11.47
CA GLU A 400 -6.79 -7.83 -11.14
C GLU A 400 -6.70 -8.79 -12.34
N MET A 401 -7.12 -8.34 -13.52
CA MET A 401 -7.02 -9.16 -14.73
C MET A 401 -5.57 -9.52 -15.05
N THR A 402 -4.63 -8.59 -14.88
CA THR A 402 -3.21 -8.85 -15.11
C THR A 402 -2.65 -9.88 -14.12
N ILE A 403 -3.08 -9.82 -12.84
CA ILE A 403 -2.72 -10.85 -11.85
C ILE A 403 -3.26 -12.22 -12.27
N PHE A 404 -4.55 -12.33 -12.57
CA PHE A 404 -5.16 -13.64 -12.86
C PHE A 404 -4.63 -14.25 -14.15
N VAL A 405 -4.53 -13.45 -15.22
CA VAL A 405 -3.95 -13.92 -16.49
C VAL A 405 -2.50 -14.36 -16.30
N GLY A 406 -1.70 -13.58 -15.55
CA GLY A 406 -0.33 -13.92 -15.23
C GLY A 406 -0.22 -15.18 -14.37
N SER A 407 -1.13 -15.37 -13.42
CA SER A 407 -1.17 -16.54 -12.54
C SER A 407 -1.51 -17.83 -13.31
N PHE A 408 -2.37 -17.75 -14.33
CA PHE A 408 -2.70 -18.89 -15.20
C PHE A 408 -1.56 -19.30 -16.16
N GLN A 409 -0.50 -18.51 -16.27
CA GLN A 409 0.70 -18.92 -17.03
C GLN A 409 1.42 -20.11 -16.38
N ASN A 410 1.26 -20.31 -15.07
CA ASN A 410 1.74 -21.49 -14.39
C ASN A 410 0.98 -22.73 -14.87
N ALA A 411 1.71 -23.76 -15.30
CA ALA A 411 1.11 -24.93 -15.93
C ALA A 411 0.58 -25.96 -14.93
N ASP A 412 1.06 -25.95 -13.70
CA ASP A 412 0.74 -26.93 -12.67
C ASP A 412 -0.65 -26.75 -12.06
N THR A 413 -1.21 -27.85 -11.61
CA THR A 413 -2.59 -27.90 -11.08
C THR A 413 -2.75 -27.10 -9.80
N PHE A 414 -1.73 -27.06 -8.94
CA PHE A 414 -1.75 -26.35 -7.66
C PHE A 414 -1.98 -24.83 -7.86
N HIS A 415 -1.14 -24.18 -8.67
CA HIS A 415 -1.27 -22.74 -8.96
C HIS A 415 -2.58 -22.41 -9.66
N ARG A 416 -3.05 -23.27 -10.58
CA ARG A 416 -4.34 -23.08 -11.27
C ARG A 416 -5.52 -23.16 -10.31
N VAL A 417 -5.55 -24.13 -9.41
CA VAL A 417 -6.63 -24.27 -8.42
C VAL A 417 -6.67 -23.06 -7.49
N LEU A 418 -5.52 -22.62 -6.96
CA LEU A 418 -5.46 -21.43 -6.12
C LEU A 418 -5.88 -20.16 -6.87
N THR A 419 -5.51 -20.03 -8.15
CA THR A 419 -5.94 -18.91 -8.99
C THR A 419 -7.46 -18.89 -9.18
N ILE A 420 -8.09 -20.04 -9.40
CA ILE A 420 -9.55 -20.15 -9.51
C ILE A 420 -10.19 -19.73 -8.18
N MET A 421 -9.69 -20.22 -7.04
CA MET A 421 -10.18 -19.83 -5.72
C MET A 421 -10.05 -18.31 -5.48
N ALA A 422 -8.90 -17.73 -5.80
CA ALA A 422 -8.69 -16.29 -5.68
C ALA A 422 -9.64 -15.49 -6.59
N THR A 423 -9.88 -15.94 -7.82
CA THR A 423 -10.79 -15.28 -8.77
C THR A 423 -12.24 -15.27 -8.26
N CYS A 424 -12.68 -16.29 -7.49
CA CYS A 424 -14.02 -16.31 -6.88
C CYS A 424 -14.24 -15.12 -5.93
N SER A 425 -13.19 -14.50 -5.39
CA SER A 425 -13.33 -13.31 -4.54
C SER A 425 -13.97 -12.11 -5.25
N ILE A 426 -13.86 -12.01 -6.57
CA ILE A 426 -14.51 -10.96 -7.38
C ILE A 426 -16.03 -11.04 -7.23
N VAL A 427 -16.59 -12.25 -7.30
CA VAL A 427 -18.04 -12.45 -7.14
C VAL A 427 -18.48 -12.02 -5.74
N VAL A 428 -17.71 -12.39 -4.73
CA VAL A 428 -17.99 -12.01 -3.34
C VAL A 428 -17.89 -10.48 -3.17
N ALA A 429 -16.90 -9.84 -3.81
CA ALA A 429 -16.76 -8.39 -3.82
C ALA A 429 -17.99 -7.71 -4.44
N ALA A 430 -18.50 -8.23 -5.56
CA ALA A 430 -19.71 -7.72 -6.18
C ALA A 430 -20.90 -7.77 -5.20
N VAL A 431 -21.06 -8.84 -4.44
CA VAL A 431 -22.16 -8.99 -3.47
C VAL A 431 -22.12 -7.92 -2.40
N TYR A 432 -20.97 -7.72 -1.72
CA TYR A 432 -20.94 -6.75 -0.61
C TYR A 432 -20.99 -5.30 -1.10
N ILE A 433 -20.36 -4.97 -2.22
CA ILE A 433 -20.37 -3.60 -2.78
C ILE A 433 -21.77 -3.23 -3.27
N LEU A 434 -22.39 -4.06 -4.12
CA LEU A 434 -23.71 -3.75 -4.67
C LEU A 434 -24.79 -3.72 -3.57
N ARG A 435 -24.68 -4.61 -2.58
CA ARG A 435 -25.57 -4.59 -1.41
C ARG A 435 -25.41 -3.32 -0.59
N MET A 436 -24.18 -2.87 -0.34
CA MET A 436 -23.87 -1.63 0.40
C MET A 436 -24.42 -0.42 -0.35
N VAL A 437 -24.08 -0.26 -1.62
CA VAL A 437 -24.56 0.81 -2.50
C VAL A 437 -26.10 0.81 -2.57
N GLY A 438 -26.70 -0.35 -2.81
CA GLY A 438 -28.15 -0.50 -2.94
C GLY A 438 -28.92 -0.08 -1.68
N ARG A 439 -28.43 -0.49 -0.50
CA ARG A 439 -29.10 -0.18 0.77
C ARG A 439 -28.96 1.29 1.17
N MET A 440 -27.80 1.87 0.99
CA MET A 440 -27.48 3.18 1.49
C MET A 440 -27.93 4.32 0.56
N LEU A 441 -27.73 4.17 -0.75
CA LEU A 441 -27.96 5.26 -1.70
C LEU A 441 -29.39 5.32 -2.23
N TYR A 442 -30.03 4.14 -2.42
CA TYR A 442 -31.37 4.07 -3.02
C TYR A 442 -32.48 3.96 -1.97
N GLY A 443 -33.70 4.20 -2.42
CA GLY A 443 -34.92 4.20 -1.59
C GLY A 443 -35.31 5.59 -1.12
N VAL A 444 -36.30 5.64 -0.20
CA VAL A 444 -36.78 6.89 0.38
C VAL A 444 -36.10 7.13 1.72
N CYS A 445 -35.57 8.31 1.92
CA CYS A 445 -35.04 8.73 3.21
C CYS A 445 -36.19 8.95 4.18
N THR A 446 -36.22 8.15 5.26
CA THR A 446 -37.23 8.24 6.31
C THR A 446 -36.78 9.07 7.51
N ASP A 447 -35.50 9.34 7.65
CA ASP A 447 -34.94 10.11 8.76
C ASP A 447 -34.97 11.60 8.45
N GLU A 448 -35.71 12.37 9.27
CA GLU A 448 -35.85 13.82 9.13
C GLU A 448 -34.51 14.57 9.32
N HIS A 449 -33.61 14.06 10.16
CA HIS A 449 -32.27 14.62 10.33
C HIS A 449 -31.45 14.48 9.06
N HIS A 450 -31.51 13.31 8.42
CA HIS A 450 -30.76 13.08 7.18
C HIS A 450 -31.27 13.94 6.01
N LYS A 451 -32.54 14.31 5.96
CA LYS A 451 -33.11 15.17 4.89
C LYS A 451 -32.51 16.58 4.86
N GLN A 452 -31.95 17.05 5.97
CA GLN A 452 -31.39 18.40 6.11
C GLN A 452 -29.88 18.46 5.85
N LEU A 453 -29.22 17.33 5.54
CA LEU A 453 -27.78 17.26 5.35
C LEU A 453 -27.36 17.95 4.06
N THR A 454 -26.18 18.57 4.10
CA THR A 454 -25.56 19.25 2.94
C THR A 454 -24.63 18.32 2.19
N ASP A 455 -24.51 18.49 0.89
CA ASP A 455 -23.56 17.76 0.05
C ASP A 455 -22.11 18.23 0.27
N ALA A 456 -21.16 17.67 -0.47
CA ALA A 456 -19.73 17.91 -0.34
C ALA A 456 -19.34 19.38 -0.46
N THR A 457 -18.42 19.83 0.38
CA THR A 457 -17.78 21.13 0.31
C THR A 457 -16.72 21.19 -0.79
N TRP A 458 -16.22 22.37 -1.12
CA TRP A 458 -15.26 22.51 -2.22
C TRP A 458 -13.93 21.77 -1.95
N GLU A 459 -13.47 21.77 -0.69
CA GLU A 459 -12.24 21.05 -0.27
C GLU A 459 -12.41 19.54 -0.45
N GLU A 460 -13.56 19.03 -0.03
CA GLU A 460 -13.91 17.61 -0.16
C GLU A 460 -14.04 17.20 -1.63
N ARG A 461 -14.68 18.05 -2.47
CA ARG A 461 -14.79 17.82 -3.92
C ARG A 461 -13.43 17.75 -4.59
N LEU A 462 -12.49 18.62 -4.22
CA LEU A 462 -11.14 18.62 -4.77
C LEU A 462 -10.43 17.27 -4.50
N ALA A 463 -10.46 16.80 -3.25
CA ALA A 463 -9.85 15.53 -2.88
C ALA A 463 -10.45 14.34 -3.65
N VAL A 464 -11.78 14.28 -3.73
CA VAL A 464 -12.50 13.19 -4.39
C VAL A 464 -12.28 13.20 -5.90
N ILE A 465 -12.35 14.37 -6.55
CA ILE A 465 -12.13 14.50 -8.00
C ILE A 465 -10.70 14.13 -8.37
N CYS A 466 -9.72 14.54 -7.58
CA CYS A 466 -8.30 14.17 -7.81
C CYS A 466 -8.12 12.65 -7.78
N LEU A 467 -8.70 11.96 -6.79
CA LEU A 467 -8.62 10.49 -6.69
C LEU A 467 -9.37 9.78 -7.82
N ILE A 468 -10.56 10.24 -8.18
CA ILE A 468 -11.33 9.68 -9.31
C ILE A 468 -10.58 9.86 -10.62
N PHE A 469 -9.98 11.03 -10.84
CA PHE A 469 -9.17 11.30 -12.04
C PHE A 469 -7.97 10.34 -12.13
N ALA A 470 -7.28 10.11 -11.01
CA ALA A 470 -6.16 9.15 -10.97
C ALA A 470 -6.62 7.71 -11.26
N ILE A 471 -7.74 7.26 -10.66
CA ILE A 471 -8.32 5.93 -10.88
C ILE A 471 -8.75 5.74 -12.34
N ALA A 472 -9.45 6.71 -12.91
CA ALA A 472 -9.90 6.66 -14.29
C ALA A 472 -8.73 6.76 -15.29
N GLY A 473 -7.75 7.63 -15.01
CA GLY A 473 -6.56 7.78 -15.85
C GLY A 473 -5.76 6.49 -15.96
N LEU A 474 -5.56 5.78 -14.86
CA LEU A 474 -4.91 4.46 -14.86
C LEU A 474 -5.76 3.38 -15.51
N GLY A 475 -7.09 3.45 -15.38
CA GLY A 475 -7.98 2.47 -15.99
C GLY A 475 -8.14 2.62 -17.50
N LEU A 476 -8.17 3.86 -18.00
CA LEU A 476 -8.32 4.15 -19.43
C LEU A 476 -7.01 4.08 -20.22
N ALA A 477 -5.89 4.41 -19.58
CA ALA A 477 -4.57 4.41 -20.23
C ALA A 477 -3.54 3.67 -19.36
N PRO A 478 -3.67 2.35 -19.15
CA PRO A 478 -2.79 1.60 -18.23
C PRO A 478 -1.38 1.37 -18.77
N ALA A 479 -1.17 1.41 -20.08
CA ALA A 479 0.05 0.95 -20.74
C ALA A 479 1.30 1.68 -20.24
N TRP A 480 1.24 3.00 -20.03
CA TRP A 480 2.39 3.78 -19.58
C TRP A 480 2.89 3.34 -18.18
N MET A 481 1.95 3.05 -17.26
CA MET A 481 2.28 2.59 -15.92
C MET A 481 2.71 1.12 -15.93
N SER A 482 2.02 0.27 -16.71
CA SER A 482 2.38 -1.13 -16.86
C SER A 482 3.80 -1.29 -17.42
N ASN A 483 4.16 -0.55 -18.48
CA ASN A 483 5.49 -0.59 -19.07
C ASN A 483 6.57 -0.06 -18.10
N LEU A 484 6.26 0.99 -17.33
CA LEU A 484 7.15 1.53 -16.30
C LEU A 484 7.47 0.46 -15.24
N ILE A 485 6.47 -0.28 -14.78
CA ILE A 485 6.62 -1.33 -13.77
C ILE A 485 7.32 -2.55 -14.37
N ASP A 486 6.94 -2.97 -15.58
CA ASP A 486 7.47 -4.16 -16.24
C ASP A 486 8.99 -4.08 -16.43
N SER A 487 9.51 -2.91 -16.81
CA SER A 487 10.96 -2.67 -16.95
C SER A 487 11.76 -2.96 -15.69
N SER A 488 11.13 -2.90 -14.52
CA SER A 488 11.79 -3.13 -13.21
C SER A 488 11.47 -4.52 -12.63
N VAL A 489 10.32 -5.09 -12.98
CA VAL A 489 9.88 -6.40 -12.49
C VAL A 489 10.53 -7.53 -13.30
N ALA A 490 10.59 -7.40 -14.63
CA ALA A 490 11.04 -8.47 -15.50
C ALA A 490 12.45 -8.99 -15.18
N PRO A 491 13.48 -8.15 -14.95
CA PRO A 491 14.82 -8.63 -14.60
C PRO A 491 14.85 -9.41 -13.28
N ILE A 492 14.09 -8.96 -12.28
CA ILE A 492 14.02 -9.62 -10.97
C ILE A 492 13.38 -11.01 -11.10
N ILE A 493 12.26 -11.12 -11.80
CA ILE A 493 11.58 -12.40 -12.00
C ILE A 493 12.40 -13.35 -12.84
N GLU A 494 13.15 -12.86 -13.82
CA GLU A 494 14.08 -13.67 -14.61
C GLU A 494 15.19 -14.26 -13.73
N THR A 495 15.78 -13.46 -12.84
CA THR A 495 16.74 -13.91 -11.84
C THR A 495 16.16 -15.00 -10.94
N VAL A 496 14.94 -14.80 -10.44
CA VAL A 496 14.26 -15.78 -9.57
C VAL A 496 14.01 -17.11 -10.32
N LYS A 497 13.57 -17.04 -11.58
CA LYS A 497 13.35 -18.25 -12.39
C LYS A 497 14.63 -19.01 -12.70
N ASN A 498 15.73 -18.30 -12.94
CA ASN A 498 17.04 -18.90 -13.24
C ASN A 498 17.71 -19.53 -12.02
N ALA A 499 17.34 -19.10 -10.82
CA ALA A 499 17.79 -19.67 -9.55
C ALA A 499 17.08 -20.99 -9.18
N GLY A 500 16.55 -21.73 -10.16
CA GLY A 500 15.70 -22.93 -10.01
C GLY A 500 16.16 -23.95 -8.96
N PRO A 501 15.34 -24.95 -8.61
CA PRO A 501 15.60 -25.89 -7.52
C PRO A 501 16.88 -26.68 -7.77
N LEU A 502 17.88 -26.49 -6.94
CA LEU A 502 19.18 -27.16 -7.08
C LEU A 502 19.14 -28.65 -6.71
N VAL A 503 18.18 -29.12 -5.93
CA VAL A 503 18.02 -30.58 -5.56
C VAL A 503 16.61 -30.80 -4.99
N SER A 504 15.95 -31.90 -5.37
CA SER A 504 14.71 -32.47 -4.82
C SER A 504 13.80 -31.54 -4.05
N SER A 505 12.77 -31.07 -4.72
CA SER A 505 11.80 -30.11 -4.19
C SER A 505 11.20 -30.56 -2.85
N CYS A 506 11.26 -29.70 -1.83
CA CYS A 506 10.43 -29.81 -0.63
C CYS A 506 8.96 -29.46 -0.93
N ASN A 507 8.65 -29.13 -2.18
CA ASN A 507 7.28 -28.83 -2.61
C ASN A 507 6.52 -30.13 -2.85
N PRO A 508 5.54 -30.51 -2.00
CA PRO A 508 4.79 -31.74 -2.14
C PRO A 508 3.83 -31.75 -3.34
N PHE A 509 3.75 -30.66 -4.11
CA PHE A 509 2.81 -30.47 -5.22
C PHE A 509 3.51 -30.34 -6.60
N MET A 510 4.83 -30.48 -6.65
CA MET A 510 5.59 -30.58 -7.91
C MET A 510 5.75 -32.03 -8.38
#